data_0267a8770146f68cccbb0caa2bf2b211
#
_entry.id   0267a8770146f68cccbb0caa2bf2b211
#
_cell.length_a   1.000
_cell.length_b   1.000
_cell.length_c   1.000
_cell.angle_alpha   90.00
_cell.angle_beta   90.00
_cell.angle_gamma   90.00
#
_symmetry.space_group_name_H-M   'P 1'
#
loop_
_entity.id
_entity.type
_entity.pdbx_description
1 polymer ?
#
loop_
_entity_poly.entity_id
_entity_poly.type
_entity_poly.pdbx_seq_one_letter_code
_entity_poly.pdbx_strand_id
1 'polypeptide(L)'
;MSNQILIIEDDAAIAEVLRLNLECADYTVTAFDNGLVAWNALAADHDYDLALLDMMLPGVDGFTLLPKLQEYGIPVICLTAMNDAQYEVQGLRGGAEDYIAKPFDMLALMVRMEKVLRRSGKFNEIYHFRDLTLDNGNRRLSRSGEEIPLPPLEFDV
;
A
#
# COMPACT_ATOMS: atom_id res chain seq x y z
N MET A 1 -13.64 -0.91 -7.30
CA MET A 1 -12.50 -1.82 -7.28
C MET A 1 -11.56 -1.47 -6.16
N SER A 2 -11.08 -2.50 -5.50
CA SER A 2 -10.19 -2.31 -4.36
C SER A 2 -8.75 -2.22 -4.81
N ASN A 3 -7.97 -1.43 -4.11
CA ASN A 3 -6.52 -1.49 -4.26
C ASN A 3 -6.00 -2.78 -3.66
N GLN A 4 -5.00 -3.34 -4.29
CA GLN A 4 -4.35 -4.58 -3.87
C GLN A 4 -3.14 -4.23 -3.01
N ILE A 5 -3.20 -4.65 -1.76
CA ILE A 5 -2.14 -4.34 -0.80
C ILE A 5 -1.39 -5.61 -0.46
N LEU A 6 -0.08 -5.55 -0.59
CA LEU A 6 0.80 -6.64 -0.20
C LEU A 6 1.35 -6.35 1.18
N ILE A 7 1.30 -7.32 2.07
CA ILE A 7 1.89 -7.23 3.39
C ILE A 7 2.97 -8.28 3.52
N ILE A 8 4.17 -7.88 3.91
CA ILE A 8 5.25 -8.81 4.19
C ILE A 8 5.70 -8.52 5.60
N GLU A 9 5.23 -9.34 6.54
CA GLU A 9 5.39 -9.12 7.98
C GLU A 9 5.39 -10.46 8.69
N ASP A 10 6.44 -10.75 9.45
CA ASP A 10 6.57 -12.04 10.12
C ASP A 10 5.84 -12.11 11.47
N ASP A 11 5.49 -10.97 12.06
CA ASP A 11 4.72 -10.95 13.29
C ASP A 11 3.25 -11.19 12.95
N ALA A 12 2.75 -12.36 13.33
CA ALA A 12 1.39 -12.76 12.97
C ALA A 12 0.33 -11.81 13.55
N ALA A 13 0.56 -11.28 14.75
CA ALA A 13 -0.40 -10.38 15.38
C ALA A 13 -0.47 -9.06 14.61
N ILE A 14 0.67 -8.52 14.22
CA ILE A 14 0.72 -7.28 13.46
C ILE A 14 0.10 -7.49 12.08
N ALA A 15 0.44 -8.58 11.42
CA ALA A 15 -0.11 -8.88 10.09
C ALA A 15 -1.64 -8.98 10.15
N GLU A 16 -2.16 -9.62 11.20
CA GLU A 16 -3.61 -9.78 11.33
C GLU A 16 -4.30 -8.45 11.60
N VAL A 17 -3.72 -7.61 12.45
CA VAL A 17 -4.27 -6.27 12.71
C VAL A 17 -4.30 -5.46 11.42
N LEU A 18 -3.21 -5.51 10.67
CA LEU A 18 -3.15 -4.82 9.37
C LEU A 18 -4.22 -5.34 8.43
N ARG A 19 -4.29 -6.65 8.28
CA ARG A 19 -5.23 -7.26 7.35
C ARG A 19 -6.68 -6.88 7.68
N LEU A 20 -7.05 -7.02 8.94
CA LEU A 20 -8.42 -6.73 9.36
C LEU A 20 -8.79 -5.28 9.13
N ASN A 21 -7.91 -4.37 9.51
CA ASN A 21 -8.21 -2.94 9.35
C ASN A 21 -8.26 -2.54 7.89
N LEU A 22 -7.35 -3.07 7.09
CA LEU A 22 -7.31 -2.71 5.67
C LEU A 22 -8.47 -3.30 4.91
N GLU A 23 -8.85 -4.54 5.23
CA GLU A 23 -10.04 -5.14 4.60
C GLU A 23 -11.31 -4.40 4.97
N CYS A 24 -11.39 -3.91 6.21
CA CYS A 24 -12.53 -3.08 6.61
C CYS A 24 -12.59 -1.77 5.85
N ALA A 25 -11.47 -1.31 5.35
CA ALA A 25 -11.40 -0.09 4.54
C ALA A 25 -11.47 -0.38 3.03
N ASP A 26 -11.91 -1.58 2.68
CA ASP A 26 -12.14 -2.02 1.31
C ASP A 26 -10.88 -2.23 0.49
N TYR A 27 -9.75 -2.44 1.15
CA TYR A 27 -8.54 -2.91 0.47
C TYR A 27 -8.59 -4.42 0.34
N THR A 28 -7.98 -4.95 -0.70
CA THR A 28 -7.76 -6.38 -0.85
C THR A 28 -6.34 -6.68 -0.39
N VAL A 29 -6.18 -7.62 0.51
CA VAL A 29 -4.90 -7.84 1.20
C VAL A 29 -4.36 -9.23 0.91
N THR A 30 -3.07 -9.30 0.58
CA THR A 30 -2.32 -10.55 0.51
C THR A 30 -1.14 -10.41 1.45
N ALA A 31 -0.96 -11.37 2.33
CA ALA A 31 0.08 -11.30 3.36
C ALA A 31 1.02 -12.49 3.29
N PHE A 32 2.30 -12.22 3.44
CA PHE A 32 3.33 -13.26 3.58
C PHE A 32 4.10 -13.00 4.86
N ASP A 33 4.47 -14.07 5.55
CA ASP A 33 5.19 -13.96 6.82
C ASP A 33 6.69 -14.24 6.67
N ASN A 34 7.15 -14.39 5.45
CA ASN A 34 8.53 -14.77 5.18
C ASN A 34 8.98 -14.12 3.87
N GLY A 35 10.19 -13.54 3.91
CA GLY A 35 10.71 -12.84 2.75
C GLY A 35 10.97 -13.74 1.55
N LEU A 36 11.42 -14.98 1.79
CA LEU A 36 11.67 -15.90 0.68
C LEU A 36 10.38 -16.34 0.00
N VAL A 37 9.35 -16.61 0.80
CA VAL A 37 8.05 -16.98 0.26
C VAL A 37 7.49 -15.84 -0.57
N ALA A 38 7.60 -14.61 -0.06
CA ALA A 38 7.15 -13.43 -0.80
C ALA A 38 7.93 -13.26 -2.10
N TRP A 39 9.24 -13.43 -2.04
CA TRP A 39 10.11 -13.31 -3.22
C TRP A 39 9.64 -14.25 -4.33
N ASN A 40 9.40 -15.51 -3.95
CA ASN A 40 8.99 -16.51 -4.93
C ASN A 40 7.57 -16.26 -5.45
N ALA A 41 6.68 -15.82 -4.58
CA ALA A 41 5.30 -15.53 -4.97
C ALA A 41 5.23 -14.34 -5.94
N LEU A 42 6.08 -13.33 -5.75
CA LEU A 42 6.11 -12.16 -6.62
C LEU A 42 6.54 -12.51 -8.03
N ALA A 43 7.34 -13.54 -8.20
CA ALA A 43 7.74 -13.97 -9.54
C ALA A 43 6.53 -14.45 -10.35
N ALA A 44 5.53 -15.01 -9.67
CA ALA A 44 4.32 -15.53 -10.33
C ALA A 44 3.26 -14.44 -10.46
N ASP A 45 3.11 -13.60 -9.43
CA ASP A 45 2.09 -12.56 -9.41
C ASP A 45 2.61 -11.38 -8.61
N HIS A 46 2.74 -10.25 -9.27
CA HIS A 46 3.21 -9.02 -8.64
C HIS A 46 2.25 -7.86 -8.91
N ASP A 47 0.97 -8.16 -9.07
CA ASP A 47 -0.04 -7.16 -9.35
C ASP A 47 -0.56 -6.57 -8.05
N TYR A 48 0.25 -5.72 -7.44
CA TYR A 48 -0.08 -5.02 -6.20
C TYR A 48 0.08 -3.53 -6.39
N ASP A 49 -0.74 -2.77 -5.68
CA ASP A 49 -0.72 -1.32 -5.77
C ASP A 49 0.20 -0.68 -4.74
N LEU A 50 0.44 -1.39 -3.64
CA LEU A 50 1.26 -0.90 -2.55
C LEU A 50 1.72 -2.07 -1.70
N ALA A 51 2.93 -2.00 -1.19
CA ALA A 51 3.45 -3.01 -0.27
C ALA A 51 3.79 -2.37 1.07
N LEU A 52 3.39 -3.06 2.14
CA LEU A 52 3.84 -2.77 3.50
C LEU A 52 4.89 -3.81 3.82
N LEU A 53 6.11 -3.37 4.03
CA LEU A 53 7.27 -4.25 4.10
C LEU A 53 7.99 -4.11 5.42
N ASP A 54 8.00 -5.18 6.22
CA ASP A 54 8.82 -5.24 7.41
C ASP A 54 10.29 -5.39 6.98
N MET A 55 11.15 -4.55 7.52
CA MET A 55 12.56 -4.57 7.13
C MET A 55 13.34 -5.69 7.80
N MET A 56 12.80 -6.26 8.86
CA MET A 56 13.47 -7.32 9.62
C MET A 56 12.71 -8.63 9.45
N LEU A 57 12.96 -9.33 8.36
CA LEU A 57 12.25 -10.55 8.01
C LEU A 57 13.17 -11.76 8.02
N PRO A 58 12.64 -12.95 8.34
CA PRO A 58 13.38 -14.17 8.09
C PRO A 58 13.41 -14.47 6.59
N GLY A 59 14.41 -15.21 6.19
CA GLY A 59 14.60 -15.57 4.77
C GLY A 59 15.27 -14.43 4.03
N VAL A 60 14.52 -13.80 3.13
CA VAL A 60 15.00 -12.63 2.39
C VAL A 60 14.52 -11.39 3.15
N ASP A 61 15.44 -10.55 3.59
CA ASP A 61 15.07 -9.38 4.42
C ASP A 61 14.47 -8.25 3.59
N GLY A 62 13.97 -7.24 4.31
CA GLY A 62 13.29 -6.13 3.65
C GLY A 62 14.19 -5.32 2.74
N PHE A 63 15.47 -5.17 3.10
CA PHE A 63 16.39 -4.39 2.28
C PHE A 63 16.67 -5.07 0.94
N THR A 64 16.60 -6.40 0.92
CA THR A 64 16.75 -7.17 -0.31
C THR A 64 15.48 -7.16 -1.14
N LEU A 65 14.32 -7.21 -0.47
CA LEU A 65 13.03 -7.19 -1.15
C LEU A 65 12.68 -5.85 -1.76
N LEU A 66 13.14 -4.76 -1.13
CA LEU A 66 12.76 -3.43 -1.56
C LEU A 66 13.09 -3.15 -3.02
N PRO A 67 14.32 -3.39 -3.51
CA PRO A 67 14.61 -3.18 -4.93
C PRO A 67 13.76 -4.05 -5.84
N LYS A 68 13.44 -5.27 -5.38
CA LYS A 68 12.63 -6.19 -6.18
C LYS A 68 11.22 -5.65 -6.35
N LEU A 69 10.63 -5.14 -5.28
CA LEU A 69 9.31 -4.55 -5.34
C LEU A 69 9.30 -3.33 -6.26
N GLN A 70 10.35 -2.53 -6.20
CA GLN A 70 10.48 -1.38 -7.08
C GLN A 70 10.57 -1.78 -8.55
N GLU A 71 11.28 -2.86 -8.82
CA GLU A 71 11.38 -3.42 -10.17
C GLU A 71 10.01 -3.74 -10.75
N TYR A 72 9.11 -4.22 -9.89
CA TYR A 72 7.74 -4.54 -10.28
C TYR A 72 6.84 -3.31 -10.28
N GLY A 73 7.37 -2.14 -9.97
CA GLY A 73 6.57 -0.92 -9.94
C GLY A 73 5.65 -0.80 -8.74
N ILE A 74 5.95 -1.50 -7.65
CA ILE A 74 5.14 -1.48 -6.44
C ILE A 74 5.74 -0.49 -5.45
N PRO A 75 5.04 0.60 -5.13
CA PRO A 75 5.52 1.52 -4.10
C PRO A 75 5.49 0.84 -2.73
N VAL A 76 6.46 1.18 -1.88
CA VAL A 76 6.68 0.49 -0.61
C VAL A 76 6.67 1.46 0.53
N ILE A 77 5.93 1.10 1.59
CA ILE A 77 6.06 1.74 2.90
C ILE A 77 6.77 0.74 3.80
N CYS A 78 7.91 1.15 4.33
CA CYS A 78 8.69 0.29 5.20
C CYS A 78 8.18 0.34 6.63
N LEU A 79 8.07 -0.82 7.25
CA LEU A 79 7.69 -0.94 8.66
C LEU A 79 8.89 -1.47 9.42
N THR A 80 9.14 -0.94 10.61
CA THR A 80 10.24 -1.42 11.42
C THR A 80 9.96 -1.22 12.90
N ALA A 81 10.42 -2.16 13.72
CA ALA A 81 10.32 -2.04 15.17
C ALA A 81 11.33 -1.06 15.73
N MET A 82 12.26 -0.60 14.91
CA MET A 82 13.37 0.21 15.36
C MET A 82 13.15 1.68 15.03
N ASN A 83 13.30 2.54 16.02
CA ASN A 83 13.39 3.98 15.80
C ASN A 83 14.84 4.33 15.48
N ASP A 84 15.40 3.60 14.57
CA ASP A 84 16.79 3.78 14.23
C ASP A 84 16.86 4.62 12.96
N ALA A 85 17.43 5.80 13.06
CA ALA A 85 17.58 6.69 11.91
C ALA A 85 18.36 6.03 10.79
N GLN A 86 19.26 5.10 11.14
CA GLN A 86 20.02 4.39 10.14
C GLN A 86 19.13 3.51 9.26
N TYR A 87 18.20 2.79 9.87
CA TYR A 87 17.24 1.99 9.10
C TYR A 87 16.32 2.86 8.26
N GLU A 88 15.90 3.98 8.82
CA GLU A 88 15.07 4.91 8.08
C GLU A 88 15.80 5.44 6.83
N VAL A 89 17.04 5.84 7.00
CA VAL A 89 17.83 6.36 5.90
C VAL A 89 18.05 5.29 4.84
N GLN A 90 18.34 4.06 5.25
CA GLN A 90 18.55 2.97 4.31
C GLN A 90 17.29 2.65 3.53
N GLY A 91 16.14 2.64 4.21
CA GLY A 91 14.87 2.38 3.55
C GLY A 91 14.53 3.44 2.53
N LEU A 92 14.66 4.71 2.90
CA LEU A 92 14.33 5.81 2.01
C LEU A 92 15.32 5.92 0.86
N ARG A 93 16.61 5.69 1.11
CA ARG A 93 17.61 5.67 0.05
C ARG A 93 17.39 4.53 -0.91
N GLY A 94 16.86 3.42 -0.42
CA GLY A 94 16.50 2.29 -1.27
C GLY A 94 15.28 2.57 -2.13
N GLY A 95 14.64 3.73 -1.94
CA GLY A 95 13.52 4.15 -2.76
C GLY A 95 12.15 3.87 -2.16
N ALA A 96 12.08 3.55 -0.87
CA ALA A 96 10.78 3.42 -0.20
C ALA A 96 10.07 4.76 -0.22
N GLU A 97 8.75 4.70 -0.37
CA GLU A 97 7.94 5.92 -0.42
C GLU A 97 7.78 6.52 0.97
N ASP A 98 7.78 5.71 1.99
CA ASP A 98 7.63 6.17 3.35
C ASP A 98 8.20 5.14 4.31
N TYR A 99 8.27 5.51 5.58
CA TYR A 99 8.86 4.71 6.64
C TYR A 99 8.05 4.92 7.90
N ILE A 100 7.64 3.84 8.54
CA ILE A 100 6.83 3.91 9.75
C ILE A 100 7.44 3.00 10.81
N ALA A 101 7.65 3.56 12.00
CA ALA A 101 8.18 2.80 13.13
C ALA A 101 7.05 2.09 13.86
N LYS A 102 7.32 0.89 14.33
CA LYS A 102 6.40 0.16 15.19
C LYS A 102 6.68 0.53 16.64
N PRO A 103 5.67 0.58 17.48
CA PRO A 103 4.26 0.43 17.18
C PRO A 103 3.72 1.66 16.47
N PHE A 104 2.81 1.46 15.56
CA PHE A 104 2.25 2.55 14.78
C PHE A 104 0.75 2.69 15.03
N ASP A 105 0.25 3.86 14.70
CA ASP A 105 -1.18 4.14 14.73
C ASP A 105 -1.76 3.73 13.38
N MET A 106 -2.77 2.85 13.40
CA MET A 106 -3.40 2.36 12.17
C MET A 106 -3.94 3.50 11.31
N LEU A 107 -4.55 4.48 11.95
CA LEU A 107 -5.13 5.59 11.20
C LEU A 107 -4.03 6.38 10.49
N ALA A 108 -2.92 6.63 11.18
CA ALA A 108 -1.80 7.33 10.59
C ALA A 108 -1.22 6.54 9.42
N LEU A 109 -1.12 5.22 9.57
CA LEU A 109 -0.64 4.36 8.49
C LEU A 109 -1.55 4.47 7.28
N MET A 110 -2.85 4.41 7.49
CA MET A 110 -3.81 4.44 6.40
C MET A 110 -3.78 5.76 5.66
N VAL A 111 -3.58 6.87 6.37
CA VAL A 111 -3.42 8.17 5.74
C VAL A 111 -2.16 8.19 4.85
N ARG A 112 -1.08 7.61 5.32
CA ARG A 112 0.16 7.54 4.54
C ARG A 112 -0.01 6.65 3.31
N MET A 113 -0.75 5.56 3.46
CA MET A 113 -1.05 4.68 2.33
C MET A 113 -1.82 5.44 1.25
N GLU A 114 -2.83 6.19 1.63
CA GLU A 114 -3.58 7.00 0.68
C GLU A 114 -2.68 7.98 -0.08
N LYS A 115 -1.80 8.63 0.66
CA LYS A 115 -0.89 9.59 0.03
C LYS A 115 0.02 8.93 -0.99
N VAL A 116 0.55 7.77 -0.65
CA VAL A 116 1.43 7.03 -1.56
C VAL A 116 0.66 6.57 -2.78
N LEU A 117 -0.55 6.02 -2.58
CA LEU A 117 -1.36 5.54 -3.69
C LEU A 117 -1.75 6.68 -4.63
N ARG A 118 -2.11 7.84 -4.09
CA ARG A 118 -2.45 9.01 -4.91
C ARG A 118 -1.24 9.51 -5.68
N ARG A 119 -0.10 9.61 -5.00
CA ARG A 119 1.13 10.09 -5.61
C ARG A 119 1.61 9.17 -6.72
N SER A 120 1.36 7.87 -6.57
CA SER A 120 1.75 6.87 -7.56
C SER A 120 0.73 6.72 -8.68
N GLY A 121 -0.38 7.44 -8.61
CA GLY A 121 -1.46 7.31 -9.58
C GLY A 121 -2.23 6.01 -9.47
N LYS A 122 -2.19 5.35 -8.31
CA LYS A 122 -2.81 4.03 -8.15
C LYS A 122 -4.02 4.04 -7.24
N PHE A 123 -4.33 5.15 -6.59
CA PHE A 123 -5.42 5.20 -5.64
C PHE A 123 -6.77 5.09 -6.36
N ASN A 124 -7.52 4.05 -6.03
CA ASN A 124 -8.85 3.82 -6.56
C ASN A 124 -9.88 4.24 -5.53
N GLU A 125 -10.24 5.50 -5.57
CA GLU A 125 -11.24 6.05 -4.68
C GLU A 125 -12.52 6.20 -5.47
N ILE A 126 -13.55 5.48 -5.05
CA ILE A 126 -14.83 5.49 -5.75
C ILE A 126 -15.88 6.00 -4.79
N TYR A 127 -16.45 7.15 -5.12
CA TYR A 127 -17.52 7.75 -4.34
C TYR A 127 -18.83 7.52 -5.03
N HIS A 128 -19.82 7.06 -4.29
CA HIS A 128 -21.16 6.85 -4.80
C HIS A 128 -22.08 7.89 -4.21
N PHE A 129 -22.48 8.82 -5.02
CA PHE A 129 -23.41 9.87 -4.62
C PHE A 129 -24.67 9.69 -5.48
N ARG A 130 -25.62 8.95 -4.95
CA ARG A 130 -26.79 8.57 -5.71
C ARG A 130 -26.35 7.76 -6.92
N ASP A 131 -26.48 8.32 -8.12
CA ASP A 131 -26.05 7.63 -9.33
C ASP A 131 -24.69 8.09 -9.83
N LEU A 132 -24.02 8.92 -9.06
CA LEU A 132 -22.69 9.40 -9.44
C LEU A 132 -21.61 8.50 -8.86
N THR A 133 -20.63 8.19 -9.68
CA THR A 133 -19.46 7.46 -9.25
C THR A 133 -18.23 8.29 -9.60
N LEU A 134 -17.45 8.64 -8.60
CA LEU A 134 -16.22 9.39 -8.80
C LEU A 134 -15.05 8.44 -8.74
N ASP A 135 -14.34 8.33 -9.84
CA ASP A 135 -13.11 7.55 -9.87
C ASP A 135 -11.96 8.53 -9.75
N ASN A 136 -11.46 8.68 -8.55
CA ASN A 136 -10.44 9.65 -8.25
C ASN A 136 -9.06 9.24 -8.76
N GLY A 137 -8.83 7.95 -8.89
CA GLY A 137 -7.57 7.46 -9.41
C GLY A 137 -7.34 7.87 -10.84
N ASN A 138 -8.38 7.94 -11.62
CA ASN A 138 -8.33 8.34 -13.02
C ASN A 138 -8.74 9.78 -13.23
N ARG A 139 -9.10 10.49 -12.18
CA ARG A 139 -9.52 11.87 -12.26
C ARG A 139 -10.76 12.04 -13.14
N ARG A 140 -11.65 11.09 -13.08
CA ARG A 140 -12.86 11.11 -13.89
C ARG A 140 -14.06 10.80 -13.04
N LEU A 141 -15.18 11.39 -13.42
CA LEU A 141 -16.46 11.17 -12.78
C LEU A 141 -17.34 10.37 -13.71
N SER A 142 -17.93 9.31 -13.18
CA SER A 142 -18.87 8.50 -13.94
C SER A 142 -20.22 8.57 -13.29
N ARG A 143 -21.25 8.58 -14.10
CA ARG A 143 -22.63 8.50 -13.64
C ARG A 143 -23.28 7.34 -14.33
N SER A 144 -23.70 6.34 -13.54
CA SER A 144 -24.33 5.15 -14.09
C SER A 144 -23.50 4.52 -15.19
N GLY A 145 -22.20 4.50 -15.01
CA GLY A 145 -21.26 3.97 -15.97
C GLY A 145 -20.86 4.93 -17.07
N GLU A 146 -21.50 6.07 -17.11
CA GLU A 146 -21.23 7.10 -18.11
C GLU A 146 -20.18 8.06 -17.56
N GLU A 147 -19.17 8.28 -18.32
CA GLU A 147 -18.09 9.15 -17.88
C GLU A 147 -18.49 10.60 -17.99
N ILE A 148 -18.31 11.34 -16.92
CA ILE A 148 -18.64 12.74 -16.84
C ILE A 148 -17.37 13.49 -16.44
N PRO A 149 -17.02 14.57 -17.14
CA PRO A 149 -15.87 15.37 -16.73
C PRO A 149 -16.09 15.86 -15.31
N LEU A 150 -15.16 15.58 -14.45
CA LEU A 150 -15.30 15.89 -13.03
C LEU A 150 -15.17 17.37 -12.79
N PRO A 151 -16.20 18.01 -12.25
CA PRO A 151 -16.00 19.34 -11.72
C PRO A 151 -15.12 19.18 -10.51
N PRO A 152 -14.31 20.05 -10.32
CA PRO A 152 -13.45 19.85 -9.17
C PRO A 152 -14.27 19.79 -7.91
N LEU A 153 -14.94 19.09 -7.60
CA LEU A 153 -15.60 18.65 -6.68
C LEU A 153 -15.54 18.35 -5.87
N GLU A 154 -15.79 18.40 -6.15
CA GLU A 154 -16.04 17.80 -5.69
C GLU A 154 -15.65 17.25 -5.31
N PHE A 155 -15.00 17.52 -5.27
CA PHE A 155 -14.74 16.68 -4.90
C PHE A 155 -13.70 16.54 -5.00
N ASP A 156 -13.13 17.00 -5.07
CA ASP A 156 -12.57 16.50 -5.14
C ASP A 156 -12.53 16.24 -4.62
N VAL A 157 -12.94 16.20 -4.37
CA VAL A 157 -13.40 15.76 -3.99
C VAL A 157 -13.45 15.38 -3.53
#